data_f8b2c97e0b4005ac505742decf3afcb0
#
_entry.id   f8b2c97e0b4005ac505742decf3afcb0
#
_cell.length_a   1.000
_cell.length_b   1.000
_cell.length_c   1.000
_cell.angle_alpha   90.00
_cell.angle_beta   90.00
_cell.angle_gamma   90.00
#
_symmetry.space_group_name_H-M   'P 1'
#
loop_
_entity.id
_entity.type
_entity.pdbx_description
1 polymer ?
#
loop_
_entity_poly.entity_id
_entity_poly.type
_entity_poly.pdbx_seq_one_letter_code
_entity_poly.pdbx_strand_id
1 'polypeptide(L)'
;MTEHVSGATGEAVAQAFAQGDATLLIVDDDKPFLQRLARAMETRGFAVDTAESVEEAVVKARAKPPAFAVVDMRLGDGNGLDVISAIRDRRSDTRAVILTGYGNIATAVTAVKLGAVDYLSKPADADDIFAALTNTVGERAAPPENPMSADRVRWEHIQRVYEMCERNVSETARRLNMHRRTLQRILAKRAPR
;
A
#
# COMPACT_ATOMS: atom_id res chain seq x y z
N MET A 1 15.25 0.88 34.80
CA MET A 1 16.04 0.08 33.85
C MET A 1 15.16 -0.19 32.65
N THR A 2 15.14 0.73 31.72
CA THR A 2 14.44 0.63 30.44
C THR A 2 15.43 1.14 29.40
N GLU A 3 16.26 0.23 28.89
CA GLU A 3 17.22 0.53 27.84
C GLU A 3 17.00 -0.37 26.62
N HIS A 4 16.94 0.31 25.47
CA HIS A 4 17.35 -0.15 24.14
C HIS A 4 16.62 -1.31 23.46
N VAL A 5 15.55 -0.95 22.74
CA VAL A 5 15.15 -1.71 21.54
C VAL A 5 15.10 -0.80 20.28
N SER A 6 15.48 0.47 20.41
CA SER A 6 15.33 1.49 19.33
C SER A 6 16.43 1.49 18.26
N GLY A 7 17.49 0.70 18.37
CA GLY A 7 18.64 0.75 17.46
C GLY A 7 18.62 -0.27 16.31
N ALA A 8 17.97 -1.41 16.49
CA ALA A 8 18.22 -2.59 15.65
C ALA A 8 17.67 -2.54 14.21
N THR A 9 16.70 -1.69 13.92
CA THR A 9 15.98 -1.72 12.62
C THR A 9 16.51 -0.66 11.65
N GLY A 10 16.89 0.52 12.12
CA GLY A 10 17.60 1.52 11.31
C GLY A 10 18.97 0.99 10.87
N GLU A 11 19.61 0.23 11.74
CA GLU A 11 20.86 -0.49 11.43
C GLU A 11 20.66 -1.57 10.37
N ALA A 12 19.55 -2.33 10.40
CA ALA A 12 19.28 -3.38 9.41
C ALA A 12 19.09 -2.81 7.99
N VAL A 13 18.42 -1.66 7.87
CA VAL A 13 18.28 -0.97 6.57
C VAL A 13 19.60 -0.39 6.11
N ALA A 14 20.31 0.33 6.98
CA ALA A 14 21.63 0.85 6.67
C ALA A 14 22.61 -0.29 6.33
N GLN A 15 22.47 -1.44 6.97
CA GLN A 15 23.26 -2.63 6.73
C GLN A 15 22.91 -3.29 5.38
N ALA A 16 21.63 -3.35 5.00
CA ALA A 16 21.20 -3.82 3.68
C ALA A 16 21.78 -2.95 2.56
N PHE A 17 21.72 -1.62 2.70
CA PHE A 17 22.37 -0.69 1.77
C PHE A 17 23.90 -0.83 1.76
N ALA A 18 24.52 -0.97 2.92
CA ALA A 18 25.98 -1.14 3.05
C ALA A 18 26.46 -2.48 2.48
N GLN A 19 25.64 -3.52 2.55
CA GLN A 19 25.90 -4.85 1.97
C GLN A 19 25.54 -4.93 0.48
N GLY A 20 25.01 -3.86 -0.12
CA GLY A 20 24.61 -3.82 -1.52
C GLY A 20 23.29 -4.55 -1.81
N ASP A 21 22.51 -4.90 -0.78
CA ASP A 21 21.22 -5.58 -0.91
C ASP A 21 20.04 -4.60 -0.78
N ALA A 22 20.04 -3.59 -1.63
CA ALA A 22 18.95 -2.62 -1.75
C ALA A 22 17.91 -3.04 -2.81
N THR A 23 17.67 -4.35 -2.96
CA THR A 23 16.71 -4.88 -3.94
C THR A 23 15.28 -4.58 -3.51
N LEU A 24 14.51 -3.95 -4.38
CA LEU A 24 13.12 -3.55 -4.15
C LEU A 24 12.22 -4.09 -5.26
N LEU A 25 11.17 -4.82 -4.90
CA LEU A 25 10.09 -5.20 -5.81
C LEU A 25 8.88 -4.27 -5.59
N ILE A 26 8.43 -3.61 -6.65
CA ILE A 26 7.21 -2.79 -6.63
C ILE A 26 6.14 -3.48 -7.46
N VAL A 27 4.96 -3.68 -6.89
CA VAL A 27 3.84 -4.40 -7.52
C VAL A 27 2.60 -3.51 -7.51
N ASP A 28 2.14 -3.14 -8.70
CA ASP A 28 0.94 -2.29 -8.88
C ASP A 28 0.44 -2.43 -10.33
N ASP A 29 -0.87 -2.51 -10.56
CA ASP A 29 -1.45 -2.58 -11.90
C ASP A 29 -1.62 -1.20 -12.57
N ASP A 30 -1.44 -0.10 -11.82
CA ASP A 30 -1.34 1.26 -12.36
C ASP A 30 0.07 1.53 -12.92
N LYS A 31 0.28 1.24 -14.21
CA LYS A 31 1.58 1.45 -14.90
C LYS A 31 2.17 2.85 -14.72
N PRO A 32 1.41 3.96 -14.89
CA PRO A 32 1.92 5.30 -14.63
C PRO A 32 2.42 5.51 -13.20
N PHE A 33 1.71 4.99 -12.22
CA PHE A 33 2.13 5.04 -10.82
C PHE A 33 3.40 4.19 -10.60
N LEU A 34 3.40 2.96 -11.08
CA LEU A 34 4.50 2.01 -10.99
C LEU A 34 5.82 2.61 -11.53
N GLN A 35 5.77 3.20 -12.73
CA GLN A 35 6.95 3.82 -13.36
C GLN A 35 7.46 5.05 -12.60
N ARG A 36 6.56 5.90 -12.09
CA ARG A 36 6.96 7.08 -11.31
C ARG A 36 7.60 6.67 -9.99
N LEU A 37 6.98 5.70 -9.29
CA LEU A 37 7.51 5.22 -8.03
C LEU A 37 8.85 4.51 -8.22
N ALA A 38 8.99 3.67 -9.25
CA ALA A 38 10.25 3.00 -9.55
C ALA A 38 11.40 3.99 -9.72
N ARG A 39 11.24 5.01 -10.57
CA ARG A 39 12.24 6.06 -10.77
C ARG A 39 12.58 6.82 -9.48
N ALA A 40 11.56 7.12 -8.67
CA ALA A 40 11.77 7.81 -7.40
C ALA A 40 12.55 6.96 -6.40
N MET A 41 12.35 5.63 -6.37
CA MET A 41 13.09 4.71 -5.50
C MET A 41 14.51 4.45 -6.02
N GLU A 42 14.70 4.33 -7.34
CA GLU A 42 16.04 4.25 -7.96
C GLU A 42 16.92 5.46 -7.59
N THR A 43 16.34 6.68 -7.64
CA THR A 43 17.04 7.91 -7.22
C THR A 43 17.45 7.87 -5.74
N ARG A 44 16.74 7.10 -4.90
CA ARG A 44 17.05 6.90 -3.48
C ARG A 44 17.99 5.71 -3.21
N GLY A 45 18.53 5.08 -4.27
CA GLY A 45 19.54 4.04 -4.18
C GLY A 45 19.03 2.59 -4.17
N PHE A 46 17.73 2.38 -4.41
CA PHE A 46 17.21 1.02 -4.57
C PHE A 46 17.52 0.42 -5.95
N ALA A 47 17.79 -0.87 -5.99
CA ALA A 47 17.79 -1.67 -7.21
C ALA A 47 16.34 -2.18 -7.43
N VAL A 48 15.58 -1.45 -8.26
CA VAL A 48 14.14 -1.66 -8.42
C VAL A 48 13.83 -2.68 -9.50
N ASP A 49 12.96 -3.63 -9.19
CA ASP A 49 12.20 -4.45 -10.14
C ASP A 49 10.72 -4.17 -9.99
N THR A 50 9.92 -4.33 -11.05
CA THR A 50 8.51 -4.00 -11.05
C THR A 50 7.68 -5.18 -11.54
N ALA A 51 6.44 -5.31 -11.07
CA ALA A 51 5.47 -6.27 -11.56
C ALA A 51 4.07 -5.65 -11.63
N GLU A 52 3.29 -6.01 -12.66
CA GLU A 52 1.95 -5.47 -12.90
C GLU A 52 0.84 -6.43 -12.43
N SER A 53 1.20 -7.61 -11.96
CA SER A 53 0.26 -8.66 -11.55
C SER A 53 0.79 -9.51 -10.40
N VAL A 54 -0.10 -10.25 -9.74
CA VAL A 54 0.29 -11.23 -8.70
C VAL A 54 1.16 -12.32 -9.31
N GLU A 55 0.78 -12.84 -10.48
CA GLU A 55 1.53 -13.92 -11.15
C GLU A 55 2.97 -13.50 -11.45
N GLU A 56 3.15 -12.34 -12.06
CA GLU A 56 4.48 -11.80 -12.37
C GLU A 56 5.31 -11.56 -11.10
N ALA A 57 4.69 -10.95 -10.08
CA ALA A 57 5.35 -10.67 -8.82
C ALA A 57 5.83 -11.93 -8.10
N VAL A 58 5.01 -12.98 -8.08
CA VAL A 58 5.37 -14.28 -7.47
C VAL A 58 6.51 -14.96 -8.21
N VAL A 59 6.51 -14.92 -9.54
CA VAL A 59 7.61 -15.46 -10.36
C VAL A 59 8.93 -14.75 -10.04
N LYS A 60 8.92 -13.41 -10.03
CA LYS A 60 10.09 -12.58 -9.71
C LYS A 60 10.59 -12.81 -8.28
N ALA A 61 9.68 -12.80 -7.31
CA ALA A 61 10.00 -13.03 -5.90
C ALA A 61 10.61 -14.41 -5.64
N ARG A 62 10.18 -15.43 -6.38
CA ARG A 62 10.76 -16.77 -6.28
C ARG A 62 12.14 -16.88 -6.93
N ALA A 63 12.36 -16.18 -8.04
CA ALA A 63 13.64 -16.18 -8.75
C ALA A 63 14.70 -15.37 -8.01
N LYS A 64 14.34 -14.20 -7.49
CA LYS A 64 15.21 -13.29 -6.75
C LYS A 64 14.44 -12.64 -5.60
N PRO A 65 14.44 -13.27 -4.40
CA PRO A 65 13.72 -12.72 -3.24
C PRO A 65 14.22 -11.33 -2.86
N PRO A 66 13.37 -10.29 -2.90
CA PRO A 66 13.79 -8.91 -2.66
C PRO A 66 14.00 -8.62 -1.17
N ALA A 67 14.92 -7.68 -0.85
CA ALA A 67 15.09 -7.17 0.51
C ALA A 67 13.93 -6.27 0.94
N PHE A 68 13.35 -5.56 -0.02
CA PHE A 68 12.24 -4.62 0.18
C PHE A 68 11.13 -4.89 -0.81
N ALA A 69 9.87 -4.65 -0.41
CA ALA A 69 8.73 -4.77 -1.31
C ALA A 69 7.69 -3.67 -1.05
N VAL A 70 7.10 -3.16 -2.12
CA VAL A 70 5.91 -2.29 -2.10
C VAL A 70 4.85 -2.96 -2.94
N VAL A 71 3.71 -3.28 -2.34
CA VAL A 71 2.70 -4.10 -3.00
C VAL A 71 1.33 -3.43 -2.89
N ASP A 72 0.66 -3.21 -4.02
CA ASP A 72 -0.74 -2.83 -3.98
C ASP A 72 -1.59 -3.99 -3.42
N MET A 73 -2.49 -3.66 -2.54
CA MET A 73 -3.46 -4.61 -1.98
C MET A 73 -4.33 -5.25 -3.05
N ARG A 74 -4.69 -4.49 -4.09
CA ARG A 74 -5.58 -4.91 -5.15
C ARG A 74 -4.87 -4.89 -6.48
N LEU A 75 -4.73 -6.06 -7.07
CA LEU A 75 -4.20 -6.25 -8.41
C LEU A 75 -5.30 -6.83 -9.29
N GLY A 76 -5.22 -6.58 -10.58
CA GLY A 76 -6.25 -7.02 -11.52
C GLY A 76 -6.49 -8.54 -11.53
N ASP A 77 -5.47 -9.33 -11.18
CA ASP A 77 -5.48 -10.80 -11.14
C ASP A 77 -5.54 -11.39 -9.72
N GLY A 78 -5.56 -10.56 -8.65
CA GLY A 78 -5.60 -11.10 -7.29
C GLY A 78 -5.34 -10.12 -6.17
N ASN A 79 -4.82 -10.64 -5.05
CA ASN A 79 -4.60 -9.91 -3.82
C ASN A 79 -3.10 -9.78 -3.53
N GLY A 80 -2.65 -8.57 -3.21
CA GLY A 80 -1.26 -8.32 -2.82
C GLY A 80 -0.78 -9.10 -1.60
N LEU A 81 -1.68 -9.59 -0.75
CA LEU A 81 -1.31 -10.48 0.37
C LEU A 81 -0.70 -11.81 -0.10
N ASP A 82 -1.11 -12.32 -1.26
CA ASP A 82 -0.56 -13.53 -1.85
C ASP A 82 0.89 -13.31 -2.29
N VAL A 83 1.19 -12.11 -2.80
CA VAL A 83 2.55 -11.69 -3.14
C VAL A 83 3.42 -11.63 -1.88
N ILE A 84 2.92 -10.99 -0.81
CA ILE A 84 3.64 -10.90 0.47
C ILE A 84 3.96 -12.30 1.02
N SER A 85 2.97 -13.20 1.02
CA SER A 85 3.18 -14.58 1.47
C SER A 85 4.28 -15.27 0.65
N ALA A 86 4.22 -15.18 -0.67
CA ALA A 86 5.22 -15.79 -1.56
C ALA A 86 6.64 -15.22 -1.38
N ILE A 87 6.77 -13.93 -1.10
CA ILE A 87 8.05 -13.29 -0.77
C ILE A 87 8.57 -13.85 0.56
N ARG A 88 7.73 -13.85 1.60
CA ARG A 88 8.11 -14.28 2.96
C ARG A 88 8.50 -15.75 3.03
N ASP A 89 7.89 -16.61 2.24
CA ASP A 89 8.25 -18.02 2.13
C ASP A 89 9.69 -18.23 1.63
N ARG A 90 10.24 -17.26 0.90
CA ARG A 90 11.61 -17.31 0.35
C ARG A 90 12.60 -16.47 1.14
N ARG A 91 12.13 -15.35 1.68
CA ARG A 91 12.94 -14.42 2.44
C ARG A 91 12.12 -13.80 3.56
N SER A 92 12.26 -14.33 4.76
CA SER A 92 11.47 -13.94 5.94
C SER A 92 11.83 -12.55 6.49
N ASP A 93 13.00 -12.01 6.16
CA ASP A 93 13.46 -10.69 6.58
C ASP A 93 13.09 -9.55 5.62
N THR A 94 12.42 -9.85 4.49
CA THR A 94 11.92 -8.82 3.55
C THR A 94 11.08 -7.79 4.26
N ARG A 95 11.40 -6.53 4.06
CA ARG A 95 10.59 -5.39 4.55
C ARG A 95 9.54 -5.03 3.52
N ALA A 96 8.30 -5.37 3.80
CA ALA A 96 7.20 -5.18 2.86
C ALA A 96 6.22 -4.12 3.36
N VAL A 97 5.88 -3.16 2.49
CA VAL A 97 4.85 -2.14 2.69
C VAL A 97 3.68 -2.42 1.76
N ILE A 98 2.47 -2.39 2.30
CA ILE A 98 1.26 -2.55 1.51
C ILE A 98 0.65 -1.18 1.21
N LEU A 99 0.39 -0.92 -0.07
CA LEU A 99 -0.40 0.22 -0.50
C LEU A 99 -1.86 -0.19 -0.67
N THR A 100 -2.77 0.71 -0.33
CA THR A 100 -4.20 0.43 -0.49
C THR A 100 -5.00 1.70 -0.71
N GLY A 101 -5.90 1.64 -1.65
CA GLY A 101 -6.94 2.66 -1.81
C GLY A 101 -8.05 2.60 -0.73
N TYR A 102 -7.93 1.68 0.26
CA TYR A 102 -9.00 1.37 1.22
C TYR A 102 -8.47 1.15 2.64
N GLY A 103 -8.66 2.11 3.50
CA GLY A 103 -8.40 1.97 4.93
C GLY A 103 -9.39 1.01 5.62
N ASN A 104 -9.31 -0.29 5.35
CA ASN A 104 -10.04 -1.29 6.13
C ASN A 104 -9.12 -1.85 7.21
N ILE A 105 -9.44 -1.59 8.46
CA ILE A 105 -8.69 -2.03 9.64
C ILE A 105 -8.45 -3.56 9.62
N ALA A 106 -9.43 -4.34 9.20
CA ALA A 106 -9.30 -5.80 9.12
C ALA A 106 -8.20 -6.24 8.12
N THR A 107 -8.09 -5.54 7.01
CA THR A 107 -7.07 -5.79 5.99
C THR A 107 -5.68 -5.39 6.46
N ALA A 108 -5.57 -4.25 7.15
CA ALA A 108 -4.32 -3.81 7.76
C ALA A 108 -3.82 -4.82 8.82
N VAL A 109 -4.71 -5.31 9.67
CA VAL A 109 -4.38 -6.35 10.68
C VAL A 109 -3.91 -7.64 10.01
N THR A 110 -4.53 -8.05 8.89
CA THR A 110 -4.12 -9.25 8.14
C THR A 110 -2.74 -9.04 7.50
N ALA A 111 -2.49 -7.89 6.90
CA ALA A 111 -1.20 -7.52 6.33
C ALA A 111 -0.06 -7.61 7.36
N VAL A 112 -0.27 -7.04 8.54
CA VAL A 112 0.69 -7.09 9.66
C VAL A 112 0.91 -8.53 10.14
N LYS A 113 -0.14 -9.36 10.24
CA LYS A 113 -0.02 -10.77 10.62
C LYS A 113 0.78 -11.59 9.60
N LEU A 114 0.72 -11.24 8.32
CA LEU A 114 1.52 -11.84 7.26
C LEU A 114 2.93 -11.25 7.17
N GLY A 115 3.27 -10.31 8.07
CA GLY A 115 4.61 -9.76 8.22
C GLY A 115 4.88 -8.53 7.37
N ALA A 116 3.87 -7.83 6.84
CA ALA A 116 4.08 -6.49 6.33
C ALA A 116 4.56 -5.56 7.47
N VAL A 117 5.56 -4.74 7.16
CA VAL A 117 6.15 -3.80 8.12
C VAL A 117 5.22 -2.62 8.35
N ASP A 118 4.56 -2.18 7.28
CA ASP A 118 3.65 -1.05 7.33
C ASP A 118 2.55 -1.15 6.27
N TYR A 119 1.58 -0.25 6.39
CA TYR A 119 0.38 -0.18 5.58
C TYR A 119 0.05 1.28 5.31
N LEU A 120 0.13 1.69 4.04
CA LEU A 120 -0.11 3.07 3.62
C LEU A 120 -1.37 3.19 2.77
N SER A 121 -2.15 4.24 3.03
CA SER A 121 -3.31 4.55 2.20
C SER A 121 -2.88 5.32 0.94
N LYS A 122 -3.38 4.93 -0.23
CA LYS A 122 -3.28 5.74 -1.44
C LYS A 122 -4.21 6.97 -1.33
N PRO A 123 -3.79 8.16 -1.72
CA PRO A 123 -2.52 8.47 -2.37
C PRO A 123 -1.36 8.49 -1.36
N ALA A 124 -0.29 7.75 -1.65
CA ALA A 124 0.96 7.78 -0.92
C ALA A 124 2.03 8.34 -1.86
N ASP A 125 2.86 9.23 -1.36
CA ASP A 125 3.99 9.74 -2.14
C ASP A 125 5.25 8.89 -1.93
N ALA A 126 6.29 9.21 -2.72
CA ALA A 126 7.52 8.45 -2.66
C ALA A 126 8.28 8.63 -1.34
N ASP A 127 8.10 9.76 -0.65
CA ASP A 127 8.76 10.03 0.63
C ASP A 127 8.08 9.25 1.76
N ASP A 128 6.74 9.17 1.75
CA ASP A 128 5.98 8.34 2.69
C ASP A 128 6.37 6.87 2.56
N ILE A 129 6.45 6.37 1.31
CA ILE A 129 6.80 4.98 1.02
C ILE A 129 8.25 4.70 1.43
N PHE A 130 9.18 5.60 1.13
CA PHE A 130 10.58 5.49 1.52
C PHE A 130 10.71 5.45 3.05
N ALA A 131 10.03 6.36 3.75
CA ALA A 131 10.01 6.38 5.21
C ALA A 131 9.46 5.07 5.78
N ALA A 132 8.34 4.55 5.26
CA ALA A 132 7.77 3.29 5.70
C ALA A 132 8.69 2.09 5.47
N LEU A 133 9.44 2.05 4.35
CA LEU A 133 10.44 1.01 4.07
C LEU A 133 11.66 1.11 4.99
N THR A 134 12.06 2.32 5.38
CA THR A 134 13.33 2.57 6.08
C THR A 134 13.17 2.79 7.58
N ASN A 135 12.01 3.27 8.06
CA ASN A 135 11.78 3.55 9.46
C ASN A 135 11.71 2.29 10.32
N THR A 136 12.15 2.44 11.53
CA THR A 136 12.14 1.40 12.57
C THR A 136 10.71 1.02 12.94
N VAL A 137 10.43 -0.27 13.07
CA VAL A 137 9.18 -0.77 13.68
C VAL A 137 9.06 -0.17 15.08
N GLY A 138 8.19 0.82 15.26
CA GLY A 138 7.97 1.49 16.55
C GLY A 138 7.79 3.00 16.48
N GLU A 139 8.34 3.68 15.49
CA GLU A 139 7.98 5.07 15.23
C GLU A 139 6.77 5.08 14.28
N ARG A 140 5.60 4.87 14.85
CA ARG A 140 4.35 5.17 14.15
C ARG A 140 4.44 6.61 13.68
N ALA A 141 4.32 6.83 12.37
CA ALA A 141 3.93 8.13 11.88
C ALA A 141 2.75 8.61 12.74
N ALA A 142 2.88 9.77 13.35
CA ALA A 142 1.77 10.34 14.10
C ALA A 142 0.54 10.32 13.19
N PRO A 143 -0.67 10.01 13.70
CA PRO A 143 -1.87 10.12 12.90
C PRO A 143 -1.85 11.48 12.20
N PRO A 144 -2.22 11.57 10.92
CA PRO A 144 -2.18 12.84 10.21
C PRO A 144 -2.88 13.88 11.07
N GLU A 145 -2.23 15.03 11.29
CA GLU A 145 -2.73 16.10 12.17
C GLU A 145 -4.13 16.59 11.77
N ASN A 146 -4.54 16.27 10.54
CA ASN A 146 -5.89 16.47 10.04
C ASN A 146 -6.45 15.15 9.50
N PRO A 147 -7.14 14.35 10.32
CA PRO A 147 -7.88 13.20 9.82
C PRO A 147 -8.91 13.68 8.79
N MET A 148 -9.05 12.94 7.68
CA MET A 148 -10.07 13.24 6.68
C MET A 148 -11.43 13.40 7.37
N SER A 149 -12.17 14.44 7.02
CA SER A 149 -13.50 14.66 7.59
C SER A 149 -14.39 13.44 7.29
N ALA A 150 -15.30 13.10 8.22
CA ALA A 150 -16.24 11.99 8.03
C ALA A 150 -17.03 12.12 6.72
N ASP A 151 -17.34 13.34 6.30
CA ASP A 151 -18.01 13.63 5.04
C ASP A 151 -17.13 13.31 3.82
N ARG A 152 -15.83 13.55 3.88
CA ARG A 152 -14.90 13.20 2.82
C ARG A 152 -14.75 11.69 2.69
N VAL A 153 -14.57 10.97 3.79
CA VAL A 153 -14.52 9.50 3.82
C VAL A 153 -15.80 8.91 3.23
N ARG A 154 -16.95 9.44 3.63
CA ARG A 154 -18.24 9.01 3.11
C ARG A 154 -18.39 9.30 1.61
N TRP A 155 -17.95 10.46 1.16
CA TRP A 155 -18.01 10.84 -0.25
C TRP A 155 -17.11 9.93 -1.10
N GLU A 156 -15.88 9.69 -0.69
CA GLU A 156 -14.94 8.79 -1.36
C GLU A 156 -15.47 7.35 -1.42
N HIS A 157 -16.07 6.86 -0.34
CA HIS A 157 -16.72 5.55 -0.33
C HIS A 157 -17.86 5.46 -1.36
N ILE A 158 -18.68 6.48 -1.46
CA ILE A 158 -19.79 6.53 -2.41
C ILE A 158 -19.29 6.56 -3.85
N GLN A 159 -18.30 7.39 -4.15
CA GLN A 159 -17.69 7.47 -5.49
C GLN A 159 -17.16 6.11 -5.95
N ARG A 160 -16.53 5.42 -5.06
CA ARG A 160 -15.95 4.12 -5.31
C ARG A 160 -16.99 3.03 -5.61
N VAL A 161 -18.04 2.93 -4.79
CA VAL A 161 -19.12 1.98 -5.06
C VAL A 161 -19.81 2.33 -6.39
N TYR A 162 -19.86 3.63 -6.73
CA TYR A 162 -20.37 4.10 -8.02
C TYR A 162 -19.51 3.61 -9.19
N GLU A 163 -18.18 3.70 -9.10
CA GLU A 163 -17.28 3.15 -10.13
C GLU A 163 -17.38 1.61 -10.19
N MET A 164 -17.43 0.91 -9.06
CA MET A 164 -17.62 -0.54 -9.00
C MET A 164 -18.94 -1.01 -9.63
N CYS A 165 -19.95 -0.16 -9.67
CA CYS A 165 -21.22 -0.40 -10.32
C CYS A 165 -21.26 0.13 -11.75
N GLU A 166 -20.11 0.33 -12.39
CA GLU A 166 -20.00 0.85 -13.76
C GLU A 166 -20.78 2.16 -13.95
N ARG A 167 -20.76 3.02 -12.93
CA ARG A 167 -21.49 4.30 -12.87
C ARG A 167 -23.02 4.17 -12.89
N ASN A 168 -23.54 3.00 -12.58
CA ASN A 168 -24.97 2.77 -12.49
C ASN A 168 -25.54 3.28 -11.17
N VAL A 169 -26.20 4.44 -11.20
CA VAL A 169 -26.77 5.10 -10.01
C VAL A 169 -27.76 4.21 -9.25
N SER A 170 -28.58 3.44 -9.96
CA SER A 170 -29.61 2.60 -9.33
C SER A 170 -29.00 1.43 -8.58
N GLU A 171 -28.02 0.77 -9.17
CA GLU A 171 -27.27 -0.33 -8.56
C GLU A 171 -26.43 0.16 -7.38
N THR A 172 -25.74 1.28 -7.54
CA THR A 172 -24.99 1.92 -6.46
C THR A 172 -25.88 2.28 -5.27
N ALA A 173 -27.04 2.88 -5.53
CA ALA A 173 -27.99 3.23 -4.46
C ALA A 173 -28.47 1.99 -3.71
N ARG A 174 -28.71 0.88 -4.40
CA ARG A 174 -29.10 -0.40 -3.80
C ARG A 174 -27.97 -0.95 -2.92
N ARG A 175 -26.73 -1.01 -3.42
CA ARG A 175 -25.57 -1.51 -2.66
C ARG A 175 -25.24 -0.68 -1.43
N LEU A 176 -25.43 0.64 -1.52
CA LEU A 176 -25.20 1.56 -0.40
C LEU A 176 -26.41 1.70 0.54
N ASN A 177 -27.52 1.00 0.26
CA ASN A 177 -28.78 1.13 0.99
C ASN A 177 -29.23 2.60 1.10
N MET A 178 -29.15 3.33 -0.01
CA MET A 178 -29.45 4.77 -0.11
C MET A 178 -30.58 5.02 -1.10
N HIS A 179 -31.34 6.08 -0.88
CA HIS A 179 -32.27 6.56 -1.88
C HIS A 179 -31.53 7.11 -3.12
N ARG A 180 -31.98 6.72 -4.33
CA ARG A 180 -31.39 7.16 -5.61
C ARG A 180 -31.22 8.70 -5.69
N ARG A 181 -32.22 9.46 -5.25
CA ARG A 181 -32.15 10.94 -5.20
C ARG A 181 -31.04 11.47 -4.29
N THR A 182 -30.84 10.83 -3.14
CA THR A 182 -29.79 11.20 -2.21
C THR A 182 -28.42 10.95 -2.83
N LEU A 183 -28.23 9.80 -3.46
CA LEU A 183 -27.01 9.46 -4.17
C LEU A 183 -26.70 10.45 -5.31
N GLN A 184 -27.69 10.75 -6.17
CA GLN A 184 -27.51 11.73 -7.25
C GLN A 184 -27.08 13.11 -6.72
N ARG A 185 -27.66 13.58 -5.61
CA ARG A 185 -27.27 14.84 -4.98
C ARG A 185 -25.84 14.83 -4.45
N ILE A 186 -25.37 13.68 -3.96
CA ILE A 186 -24.00 13.53 -3.47
C ILE A 186 -23.00 13.47 -4.64
N LEU A 187 -23.32 12.70 -5.69
CA LEU A 187 -22.48 12.59 -6.87
C LEU A 187 -22.34 13.91 -7.65
N ALA A 188 -23.35 14.78 -7.58
CA ALA A 188 -23.32 16.11 -8.19
C ALA A 188 -22.48 17.14 -7.42
N LYS A 189 -22.11 16.85 -6.16
CA LYS A 189 -21.28 17.73 -5.33
C LYS A 189 -19.80 17.47 -5.58
N ARG A 190 -18.98 18.53 -5.49
CA ARG A 190 -17.52 18.38 -5.42
C ARG A 190 -17.12 17.71 -4.11
N ALA A 191 -15.94 17.07 -4.10
CA ALA A 191 -15.39 16.47 -2.89
C ALA A 191 -15.39 17.47 -1.73
N PRO A 192 -15.85 17.09 -0.53
CA PRO A 192 -15.68 17.89 0.66
C PRO A 192 -14.20 18.14 0.95
N ARG A 193 -13.89 19.31 1.45
CA ARG A 193 -12.54 19.65 1.92
C ARG A 193 -12.23 18.98 3.24
#